data_14c8a5a7d349e24693f87909d84c868d
#
_entry.id   14c8a5a7d349e24693f87909d84c868d
#
_cell.length_a   1.000
_cell.length_b   1.000
_cell.length_c   1.000
_cell.angle_alpha   90.00
_cell.angle_beta   90.00
_cell.angle_gamma   90.00
#
_symmetry.space_group_name_H-M   'P 1'
#
loop_
_entity.id
_entity.type
_entity.pdbx_description
1 polymer ?
#
loop_
_entity_poly.entity_id
_entity_poly.type
_entity_poly.pdbx_seq_one_letter_code
_entity_poly.pdbx_strand_id
1 'polypeptide(L)'
;MLSPKRTKFRKAHKGRIHGLAKGGTQLNSGAYGLKAVTPERVTARQIEAARRAITRHLRRAGRVWIRIFPDVPVSSKPAEVRMGKGKGSPEYWVARVKPGRIMFEIDGVSWDLAKQALTLAAAKLPLDTRIVRRLGDTD
;
A
#
# COMPACT_ATOMS: atom_id res chain seq x y z
N MET A 1 -7.22 11.40 -1.52
CA MET A 1 -6.73 10.07 -1.12
C MET A 1 -7.59 9.00 -1.76
N LEU A 2 -7.01 7.82 -1.92
CA LEU A 2 -7.73 6.70 -2.50
C LEU A 2 -8.84 6.21 -1.58
N SER A 3 -10.01 5.98 -2.16
CA SER A 3 -11.13 5.36 -1.47
C SER A 3 -12.11 4.81 -2.50
N PRO A 4 -12.91 3.79 -2.16
CA PRO A 4 -13.90 3.27 -3.09
C PRO A 4 -15.00 4.30 -3.36
N LYS A 5 -15.43 4.38 -4.61
CA LYS A 5 -16.57 5.23 -4.97
C LYS A 5 -17.88 4.64 -4.47
N ARG A 6 -18.01 3.32 -4.53
CA ARG A 6 -19.17 2.59 -4.05
C ARG A 6 -18.72 1.35 -3.33
N THR A 7 -19.44 0.99 -2.29
CA THR A 7 -19.18 -0.23 -1.55
C THR A 7 -20.47 -1.02 -1.39
N LYS A 8 -20.37 -2.32 -1.48
CA LYS A 8 -21.50 -3.20 -1.18
C LYS A 8 -21.84 -3.12 0.31
N PHE A 9 -20.82 -3.04 1.14
CA PHE A 9 -20.98 -2.87 2.59
C PHE A 9 -20.11 -1.70 3.03
N ARG A 10 -20.71 -0.79 3.79
CA ARG A 10 -20.00 0.36 4.32
C ARG A 10 -19.08 0.01 5.49
N LYS A 11 -19.34 -1.11 6.12
CA LYS A 11 -18.61 -1.56 7.29
C LYS A 11 -18.16 -3.00 7.07
N ALA A 12 -17.01 -3.35 7.61
CA ALA A 12 -16.47 -4.68 7.51
C ALA A 12 -15.95 -5.12 8.87
N HIS A 13 -15.96 -6.42 9.09
CA HIS A 13 -15.36 -6.97 10.29
C HIS A 13 -13.85 -6.90 10.19
N LYS A 14 -13.21 -6.62 11.33
CA LYS A 14 -11.76 -6.78 11.40
C LYS A 14 -11.45 -8.27 11.25
N GLY A 15 -10.51 -8.56 10.39
CA GLY A 15 -10.03 -9.92 10.22
C GLY A 15 -8.54 -9.95 10.35
N ARG A 16 -7.98 -11.13 10.55
CA ARG A 16 -6.55 -11.32 10.48
C ARG A 16 -6.15 -11.52 9.03
N ILE A 17 -4.98 -11.02 8.68
CA ILE A 17 -4.44 -11.22 7.35
C ILE A 17 -3.67 -12.53 7.35
N HIS A 18 -4.17 -13.50 6.57
CA HIS A 18 -3.60 -14.84 6.54
C HIS A 18 -2.98 -15.17 5.19
N GLY A 19 -1.97 -16.02 5.23
CA GLY A 19 -1.39 -16.59 4.04
C GLY A 19 -0.51 -15.64 3.25
N LEU A 20 -0.09 -16.10 2.09
CA LEU A 20 0.75 -15.35 1.17
C LEU A 20 -0.10 -14.78 0.05
N ALA A 21 0.39 -13.71 -0.57
CA ALA A 21 -0.29 -13.13 -1.72
C ALA A 21 -0.32 -14.14 -2.88
N LYS A 22 -1.49 -14.27 -3.50
CA LYS A 22 -1.66 -15.14 -4.67
C LYS A 22 -1.59 -14.36 -5.97
N GLY A 23 -1.74 -13.05 -5.91
CA GLY A 23 -1.64 -12.18 -7.08
C GLY A 23 -0.84 -10.95 -6.74
N GLY A 24 -0.40 -10.20 -7.76
CA GLY A 24 0.38 -9.01 -7.55
C GLY A 24 1.74 -9.25 -6.93
N THR A 25 2.32 -10.43 -7.17
CA THR A 25 3.60 -10.82 -6.59
C THR A 25 4.78 -10.56 -7.52
N GLN A 26 4.52 -10.16 -8.74
CA GLN A 26 5.55 -9.89 -9.73
C GLN A 26 5.39 -8.49 -10.30
N LEU A 27 6.51 -7.90 -10.70
CA LEU A 27 6.48 -6.62 -11.38
C LEU A 27 5.75 -6.78 -12.73
N ASN A 28 4.88 -5.84 -13.01
CA ASN A 28 4.06 -5.87 -14.22
C ASN A 28 4.36 -4.69 -15.13
N SER A 29 4.26 -3.47 -14.60
CA SER A 29 4.39 -2.26 -15.40
C SER A 29 5.76 -1.61 -15.26
N GLY A 30 6.40 -1.74 -14.10
CA GLY A 30 7.65 -1.07 -13.80
C GLY A 30 8.84 -2.00 -13.80
N ALA A 31 10.02 -1.42 -13.82
CA ALA A 31 11.28 -2.15 -13.72
C ALA A 31 11.66 -2.42 -12.25
N TYR A 32 11.16 -1.62 -11.34
CA TYR A 32 11.48 -1.70 -9.91
C TYR A 32 10.21 -1.62 -9.09
N GLY A 33 10.22 -2.22 -7.92
CA GLY A 33 9.04 -2.20 -7.07
C GLY A 33 9.35 -2.38 -5.60
N LEU A 34 8.33 -2.10 -4.79
CA LEU A 34 8.37 -2.28 -3.34
C LEU A 34 7.42 -3.42 -2.98
N LYS A 35 7.98 -4.47 -2.43
CA LYS A 35 7.27 -5.71 -2.10
C LYS A 35 7.08 -5.82 -0.61
N ALA A 36 5.91 -6.25 -0.18
CA ALA A 36 5.62 -6.51 1.23
C ALA A 36 6.31 -7.79 1.69
N VAL A 37 6.93 -7.75 2.86
CA VAL A 37 7.54 -8.93 3.48
C VAL A 37 6.67 -9.46 4.62
N THR A 38 6.02 -8.55 5.36
CA THR A 38 5.12 -8.93 6.45
C THR A 38 3.70 -8.50 6.11
N PRO A 39 2.68 -9.18 6.69
CA PRO A 39 1.30 -8.76 6.46
C PRO A 39 0.94 -7.54 7.31
N GLU A 40 0.15 -6.64 6.75
CA GLU A 40 -0.34 -5.49 7.51
C GLU A 40 -1.48 -4.82 6.76
N ARG A 41 -2.22 -4.00 7.50
CA ARG A 41 -3.21 -3.09 6.93
C ARG A 41 -2.54 -1.76 6.65
N VAL A 42 -2.62 -1.32 5.41
CA VAL A 42 -2.01 -0.06 4.97
C VAL A 42 -3.12 0.93 4.72
N THR A 43 -3.10 2.06 5.41
CA THR A 43 -4.15 3.07 5.28
C THR A 43 -4.00 3.88 4.00
N ALA A 44 -5.11 4.48 3.55
CA ALA A 44 -5.08 5.36 2.39
C ALA A 44 -4.08 6.52 2.59
N ARG A 45 -3.97 7.02 3.82
CA ARG A 45 -3.01 8.08 4.14
C ARG A 45 -1.57 7.60 4.00
N GLN A 46 -1.28 6.38 4.43
CA GLN A 46 0.06 5.81 4.31
C GLN A 46 0.42 5.59 2.84
N ILE A 47 -0.54 5.09 2.04
CA ILE A 47 -0.34 4.93 0.61
C ILE A 47 -0.02 6.27 -0.04
N GLU A 48 -0.79 7.31 0.29
CA GLU A 48 -0.58 8.63 -0.27
C GLU A 48 0.76 9.22 0.18
N ALA A 49 1.13 9.05 1.44
CA ALA A 49 2.41 9.52 1.94
C ALA A 49 3.58 8.86 1.22
N ALA A 50 3.50 7.54 1.00
CA ALA A 50 4.52 6.80 0.28
C ALA A 50 4.61 7.26 -1.18
N ARG A 51 3.46 7.43 -1.85
CA ARG A 51 3.42 7.93 -3.22
C ARG A 51 4.07 9.30 -3.33
N ARG A 52 3.74 10.20 -2.42
CA ARG A 52 4.33 11.55 -2.41
C ARG A 52 5.83 11.54 -2.19
N ALA A 53 6.31 10.66 -1.31
CA ALA A 53 7.73 10.51 -1.07
C ALA A 53 8.47 10.08 -2.34
N ILE A 54 7.91 9.11 -3.07
CA ILE A 54 8.48 8.64 -4.33
C ILE A 54 8.48 9.78 -5.35
N THR A 55 7.33 10.41 -5.56
CA THR A 55 7.17 11.44 -6.59
C THR A 55 8.09 12.63 -6.32
N ARG A 56 8.20 13.04 -5.06
CA ARG A 56 9.07 14.16 -4.67
C ARG A 56 10.52 13.84 -4.96
N HIS A 57 10.95 12.64 -4.66
CA HIS A 57 12.34 12.23 -4.87
C HIS A 57 12.68 12.12 -6.35
N LEU A 58 11.73 11.63 -7.16
CA LEU A 58 11.92 11.48 -8.60
C LEU A 58 11.81 12.79 -9.37
N ARG A 59 11.27 13.84 -8.77
CA ARG A 59 11.12 15.17 -9.39
C ARG A 59 10.44 15.12 -10.76
N ARG A 60 9.32 14.36 -10.84
CA ARG A 60 8.55 14.15 -12.07
C ARG A 60 9.24 13.31 -13.13
N ALA A 61 10.39 12.72 -12.83
CA ALA A 61 11.01 11.75 -13.72
C ALA A 61 10.32 10.40 -13.57
N GLY A 62 10.21 9.68 -14.68
CA GLY A 62 9.67 8.33 -14.68
C GLY A 62 8.18 8.25 -14.38
N ARG A 63 7.74 7.04 -14.06
CA ARG A 63 6.35 6.75 -13.74
C ARG A 63 6.26 5.93 -12.46
N VAL A 64 5.16 6.13 -11.74
CA VAL A 64 4.87 5.41 -10.50
C VAL A 64 3.50 4.78 -10.60
N TRP A 65 3.39 3.52 -10.24
CA TRP A 65 2.11 2.82 -10.17
C TRP A 65 1.86 2.38 -8.74
N ILE A 66 0.64 2.62 -8.25
CA ILE A 66 0.17 2.09 -6.98
C ILE A 66 -0.55 0.79 -7.29
N ARG A 67 -0.06 -0.32 -6.71
CA ARG A 67 -0.60 -1.65 -7.00
C ARG A 67 -1.53 -2.18 -5.91
N ILE A 68 -1.79 -1.40 -4.89
CA ILE A 68 -2.73 -1.74 -3.82
C ILE A 68 -3.81 -0.67 -3.74
N PHE A 69 -4.99 -1.08 -3.28
CA PHE A 69 -6.11 -0.15 -3.16
C PHE A 69 -6.77 -0.32 -1.79
N PRO A 70 -7.04 0.79 -1.09
CA PRO A 70 -7.66 0.72 0.24
C PRO A 70 -9.17 0.55 0.12
N ASP A 71 -9.63 -0.69 0.05
CA ASP A 71 -11.03 -1.02 -0.15
C ASP A 71 -11.74 -1.51 1.11
N VAL A 72 -11.03 -1.63 2.22
CA VAL A 72 -11.60 -2.13 3.47
C VAL A 72 -11.86 -0.97 4.42
N PRO A 73 -13.11 -0.75 4.84
CA PRO A 73 -13.41 0.33 5.78
C PRO A 73 -13.03 -0.05 7.20
N VAL A 74 -12.51 0.93 7.93
CA VAL A 74 -12.21 0.76 9.36
C VAL A 74 -13.03 1.78 10.12
N SER A 75 -13.76 1.29 11.12
CA SER A 75 -14.57 2.12 12.00
C SER A 75 -13.94 2.15 13.37
N SER A 76 -13.98 3.30 14.05
CA SER A 76 -13.62 3.34 15.44
C SER A 76 -14.85 3.74 16.25
N LYS A 77 -14.98 3.17 17.44
CA LYS A 77 -16.03 3.59 18.36
C LYS A 77 -15.58 4.86 19.05
N PRO A 78 -16.41 5.90 19.07
CA PRO A 78 -16.14 7.03 19.96
C PRO A 78 -16.06 6.54 21.41
N ALA A 79 -15.20 7.15 22.20
CA ALA A 79 -15.03 6.76 23.60
C ALA A 79 -16.34 6.86 24.40
N GLU A 80 -17.26 7.68 23.93
CA GLU A 80 -18.54 7.91 24.58
C GLU A 80 -19.61 6.90 24.20
N VAL A 81 -19.38 6.10 23.15
CA VAL A 81 -20.35 5.10 22.73
C VAL A 81 -20.14 3.85 23.55
N ARG A 82 -20.99 3.69 24.50
CA ARG A 82 -21.04 2.47 25.30
C ARG A 82 -22.03 1.51 24.66
N MET A 83 -21.83 0.23 24.89
CA MET A 83 -22.84 -0.78 24.57
C MET A 83 -23.10 -0.99 23.10
N GLY A 84 -22.16 -0.75 22.25
CA GLY A 84 -22.15 -1.28 20.90
C GLY A 84 -23.45 -1.32 20.14
N LYS A 85 -24.12 -0.22 19.99
CA LYS A 85 -25.28 -0.15 19.11
C LYS A 85 -24.82 -0.14 17.65
N GLY A 86 -24.16 -1.18 17.24
CA GLY A 86 -23.60 -1.27 15.90
C GLY A 86 -22.23 -0.61 15.79
N LYS A 87 -21.61 -0.76 14.64
CA LYS A 87 -20.33 -0.15 14.34
C LYS A 87 -20.51 1.35 14.09
N GLY A 88 -19.52 2.13 14.48
CA GLY A 88 -19.47 3.53 14.08
C GLY A 88 -19.33 3.69 12.57
N SER A 89 -19.42 4.93 12.10
CA SER A 89 -19.20 5.23 10.70
C SER A 89 -17.77 4.88 10.27
N PRO A 90 -17.54 4.49 9.03
CA PRO A 90 -16.18 4.30 8.55
C PRO A 90 -15.39 5.59 8.67
N GLU A 91 -14.24 5.54 9.33
CA GLU A 91 -13.37 6.69 9.50
C GLU A 91 -12.28 6.75 8.45
N TYR A 92 -11.82 5.60 8.01
CA TYR A 92 -10.77 5.53 7.02
C TYR A 92 -10.80 4.19 6.31
N TRP A 93 -10.01 4.10 5.27
CA TRP A 93 -9.95 2.92 4.40
C TRP A 93 -8.55 2.34 4.44
N VAL A 94 -8.46 1.01 4.37
CA VAL A 94 -7.18 0.31 4.37
C VAL A 94 -7.14 -0.75 3.29
N ALA A 95 -5.93 -1.06 2.85
CA ALA A 95 -5.65 -2.23 2.04
C ALA A 95 -5.08 -3.32 2.95
N ARG A 96 -5.60 -4.55 2.82
CA ARG A 96 -5.03 -5.70 3.49
C ARG A 96 -3.91 -6.25 2.59
N VAL A 97 -2.69 -6.10 3.04
CA VAL A 97 -1.52 -6.48 2.25
C VAL A 97 -0.94 -7.77 2.81
N LYS A 98 -0.82 -8.77 1.95
CA LYS A 98 -0.21 -10.05 2.30
C LYS A 98 1.26 -10.05 1.92
N PRO A 99 2.09 -10.85 2.62
CA PRO A 99 3.49 -11.00 2.23
C PRO A 99 3.62 -11.43 0.77
N GLY A 100 4.52 -10.81 0.04
CA GLY A 100 4.75 -11.09 -1.36
C GLY A 100 4.09 -10.11 -2.32
N ARG A 101 3.17 -9.29 -1.83
CA ARG A 101 2.45 -8.32 -2.69
C ARG A 101 3.34 -7.16 -3.08
N ILE A 102 3.35 -6.84 -4.37
CA ILE A 102 3.96 -5.61 -4.87
C ILE A 102 3.01 -4.45 -4.59
N MET A 103 3.48 -3.46 -3.88
CA MET A 103 2.66 -2.30 -3.49
C MET A 103 2.84 -1.11 -4.42
N PHE A 104 4.07 -0.87 -4.86
CA PHE A 104 4.40 0.23 -5.77
C PHE A 104 5.36 -0.27 -6.83
N GLU A 105 5.28 0.33 -8.01
CA GLU A 105 6.23 0.08 -9.10
C GLU A 105 6.71 1.40 -9.65
N ILE A 106 7.97 1.42 -10.10
CA ILE A 106 8.60 2.59 -10.72
C ILE A 106 9.24 2.15 -12.02
N ASP A 107 9.19 3.03 -13.01
CA ASP A 107 9.87 2.84 -14.27
C ASP A 107 10.38 4.18 -14.82
N GLY A 108 11.32 4.12 -15.74
CA GLY A 108 11.82 5.31 -16.41
C GLY A 108 12.90 6.08 -15.66
N VAL A 109 13.49 5.48 -14.63
CA VAL A 109 14.58 6.08 -13.87
C VAL A 109 15.67 5.06 -13.62
N SER A 110 16.84 5.53 -13.18
CA SER A 110 17.96 4.64 -12.86
C SER A 110 17.66 3.82 -11.60
N TRP A 111 18.38 2.70 -11.46
CA TRP A 111 18.26 1.86 -10.27
C TRP A 111 18.58 2.63 -8.99
N ASP A 112 19.65 3.42 -9.00
CA ASP A 112 20.04 4.17 -7.81
C ASP A 112 18.95 5.13 -7.38
N LEU A 113 18.36 5.84 -8.32
CA LEU A 113 17.31 6.81 -8.02
C LEU A 113 16.04 6.08 -7.54
N ALA A 114 15.68 4.98 -8.20
CA ALA A 114 14.51 4.19 -7.79
C ALA A 114 14.69 3.61 -6.39
N LYS A 115 15.87 3.09 -6.10
CA LYS A 115 16.18 2.51 -4.79
C LYS A 115 16.02 3.54 -3.68
N GLN A 116 16.54 4.74 -3.89
CA GLN A 116 16.41 5.83 -2.93
C GLN A 116 14.95 6.21 -2.72
N ALA A 117 14.19 6.36 -3.81
CA ALA A 117 12.78 6.73 -3.73
C ALA A 117 11.96 5.67 -3.00
N LEU A 118 12.19 4.39 -3.30
CA LEU A 118 11.46 3.31 -2.66
C LEU A 118 11.84 3.16 -1.18
N THR A 119 13.08 3.44 -0.83
CA THR A 119 13.50 3.46 0.58
C THR A 119 12.76 4.54 1.36
N LEU A 120 12.60 5.72 0.77
CA LEU A 120 11.84 6.80 1.40
C LEU A 120 10.36 6.43 1.55
N ALA A 121 9.79 5.78 0.53
CA ALA A 121 8.41 5.32 0.59
C ALA A 121 8.22 4.27 1.69
N ALA A 122 9.16 3.33 1.81
CA ALA A 122 9.08 2.28 2.81
C ALA A 122 9.00 2.84 4.24
N ALA A 123 9.67 3.96 4.48
CA ALA A 123 9.63 4.61 5.79
C ALA A 123 8.25 5.15 6.15
N LYS A 124 7.35 5.32 5.18
CA LYS A 124 5.98 5.78 5.40
C LYS A 124 4.99 4.64 5.59
N LEU A 125 5.43 3.40 5.44
CA LEU A 125 4.57 2.23 5.48
C LEU A 125 4.76 1.46 6.80
N PRO A 126 3.70 0.78 7.29
CA PRO A 126 3.73 0.15 8.61
C PRO A 126 4.26 -1.29 8.60
N LEU A 127 4.76 -1.77 7.47
CA LEU A 127 5.17 -3.15 7.34
C LEU A 127 6.61 -3.23 6.81
N ASP A 128 7.19 -4.41 6.93
CA ASP A 128 8.51 -4.66 6.37
C ASP A 128 8.41 -4.84 4.86
N THR A 129 9.36 -4.30 4.16
CA THR A 129 9.35 -4.24 2.70
C THR A 129 10.68 -4.69 2.12
N ARG A 130 10.64 -5.03 0.84
CA ARG A 130 11.84 -5.35 0.06
C ARG A 130 11.73 -4.64 -1.28
N ILE A 131 12.84 -4.08 -1.73
CA ILE A 131 12.92 -3.48 -3.06
C ILE A 131 13.30 -4.57 -4.03
N VAL A 132 12.52 -4.70 -5.12
CA VAL A 132 12.73 -5.74 -6.11
C VAL A 132 12.94 -5.13 -7.48
N ARG A 133 13.61 -5.88 -8.34
CA ARG A 133 13.86 -5.54 -9.75
C ARG A 133 13.26 -6.58 -10.65
N ARG A 134 13.02 -6.19 -11.88
CA ARG A 134 12.59 -7.14 -12.91
C ARG A 134 13.69 -8.17 -13.14
N LEU A 135 13.26 -9.40 -13.37
CA LEU A 135 14.16 -10.51 -13.62
C LEU A 135 15.04 -10.18 -14.84
N GLY A 136 16.35 -10.38 -14.69
CA GLY A 136 17.29 -10.08 -15.75
C GLY A 136 17.95 -8.71 -15.64
N ASP A 137 17.42 -7.83 -14.79
CA ASP A 137 18.05 -6.54 -14.53
C ASP A 137 19.31 -6.75 -13.68
N THR A 138 20.38 -6.10 -14.05
CA THR A 138 21.63 -6.13 -13.29
C THR A 138 21.89 -4.78 -12.63
N ASP A 139 22.69 -4.83 -11.60
CA ASP A 139 23.05 -3.62 -10.85
C ASP A 139 23.94 -2.69 -11.66
#